data_11de05da3f4ca0b831f813176d0444b7
#
_entry.id   11de05da3f4ca0b831f813176d0444b7
#
_cell.length_a   1.000
_cell.length_b   1.000
_cell.length_c   1.000
_cell.angle_alpha   90.00
_cell.angle_beta   90.00
_cell.angle_gamma   90.00
#
_symmetry.space_group_name_H-M   'P 1'
#
loop_
_entity.id
_entity.type
_entity.pdbx_description
1 polymer ?
#
loop_
_entity_poly.entity_id
_entity_poly.type
_entity_poly.pdbx_seq_one_letter_code
_entity_poly.pdbx_strand_id
1 'polypeptide(L)'
;RRILAIIREASDITKADIAKATNLTPQTATIIINRLEEQELVIAGEKRRGGKGQPSTPYSLNPDGALSIGIKIGRSSLEVLLIDFTGEVRSRVSFHYIFPEPKEVFCNIKSSLDNILGSLTAHQRTKVIGIGVAAPYSLDGWAKELPGPATARESWANTNIREEISALTNIPTTLANDATAACIAELTFGNPHKWRSFLYFYVGTFIGGGLVLNGQIYAGHNTNAGAMGSIPLTASKQLITDASLYHLDQQLSQLELATSFFEETNEICPKAWLIYTRWADKAALSI
;
A
#
# COMPACT_ATOMS: atom_id res chain seq x y z
N ARG A 1 5.62 16.25 11.50
CA ARG A 1 5.82 15.17 10.49
C ARG A 1 7.30 14.76 10.37
N ARG A 2 8.24 15.70 10.11
CA ARG A 2 9.66 15.37 9.90
C ARG A 2 10.29 14.64 11.09
N ILE A 3 10.00 15.05 12.33
CA ILE A 3 10.53 14.38 13.53
C ILE A 3 10.02 12.94 13.66
N LEU A 4 8.73 12.69 13.43
CA LEU A 4 8.17 11.35 13.46
C LEU A 4 8.77 10.43 12.38
N ALA A 5 9.07 10.97 11.19
CA ALA A 5 9.77 10.21 10.14
C ALA A 5 11.18 9.82 10.59
N ILE A 6 11.94 10.73 11.21
CA ILE A 6 13.28 10.46 11.74
C ILE A 6 13.24 9.40 12.85
N ILE A 7 12.25 9.50 13.77
CA ILE A 7 12.08 8.51 14.84
C ILE A 7 11.73 7.13 14.24
N ARG A 8 10.88 7.07 13.23
CA ARG A 8 10.55 5.82 12.51
C ARG A 8 11.78 5.18 11.90
N GLU A 9 12.60 5.97 11.20
CA GLU A 9 13.80 5.48 10.53
C GLU A 9 14.88 4.99 11.50
N ALA A 10 15.04 5.67 12.63
CA ALA A 10 16.10 5.36 13.59
C ALA A 10 15.69 4.29 14.60
N SER A 11 14.38 4.03 14.74
CA SER A 11 13.74 3.11 15.70
C SER A 11 14.02 3.39 17.17
N ASP A 12 15.08 4.15 17.51
CA ASP A 12 15.54 4.37 18.88
C ASP A 12 16.54 5.55 18.90
N ILE A 13 16.04 6.78 19.05
CA ILE A 13 16.82 8.02 18.85
C ILE A 13 16.66 8.97 20.03
N THR A 14 17.77 9.63 20.44
CA THR A 14 17.75 10.59 21.56
C THR A 14 17.27 11.99 21.12
N LYS A 15 16.81 12.81 22.10
CA LYS A 15 16.44 14.22 21.85
C LYS A 15 17.58 15.02 21.22
N ALA A 16 18.83 14.74 21.63
CA ALA A 16 20.02 15.40 21.09
C ALA A 16 20.25 15.03 19.60
N ASP A 17 20.11 13.75 19.24
CA ASP A 17 20.26 13.30 17.86
C ASP A 17 19.12 13.81 16.98
N ILE A 18 17.88 13.90 17.50
CA ILE A 18 16.76 14.51 16.79
C ILE A 18 17.03 16.00 16.54
N ALA A 19 17.53 16.73 17.54
CA ALA A 19 17.89 18.14 17.37
C ALA A 19 18.92 18.32 16.24
N LYS A 20 19.98 17.49 16.25
CA LYS A 20 21.02 17.47 15.21
C LYS A 20 20.46 17.12 13.82
N ALA A 21 19.67 16.05 13.70
CA ALA A 21 19.08 15.58 12.43
C ALA A 21 18.07 16.56 11.83
N THR A 22 17.45 17.42 12.67
CA THR A 22 16.45 18.39 12.23
C THR A 22 16.98 19.81 12.09
N ASN A 23 18.22 20.08 12.52
CA ASN A 23 18.80 21.41 12.67
C ASN A 23 17.97 22.30 13.63
N LEU A 24 17.37 21.72 14.66
CA LEU A 24 16.66 22.44 15.72
C LEU A 24 17.56 22.65 16.92
N THR A 25 17.20 23.64 17.76
CA THR A 25 17.86 23.76 19.06
C THR A 25 17.46 22.60 19.99
N PRO A 26 18.32 22.18 20.94
CA PRO A 26 17.97 21.16 21.90
C PRO A 26 16.69 21.44 22.70
N GLN A 27 16.43 22.71 23.02
CA GLN A 27 15.21 23.14 23.69
C GLN A 27 13.98 22.91 22.82
N THR A 28 14.03 23.32 21.55
CA THR A 28 12.92 23.14 20.61
C THR A 28 12.63 21.65 20.38
N ALA A 29 13.66 20.83 20.19
CA ALA A 29 13.50 19.38 20.05
C ALA A 29 12.86 18.77 21.31
N THR A 30 13.29 19.19 22.50
CA THR A 30 12.73 18.73 23.77
C THR A 30 11.25 19.07 23.89
N ILE A 31 10.85 20.31 23.60
CA ILE A 31 9.43 20.74 23.64
C ILE A 31 8.59 19.88 22.70
N ILE A 32 9.07 19.67 21.47
CA ILE A 32 8.31 18.88 20.49
C ILE A 32 8.19 17.42 20.93
N ILE A 33 9.27 16.80 21.40
CA ILE A 33 9.23 15.39 21.84
C ILE A 33 8.33 15.22 23.05
N ASN A 34 8.39 16.11 24.04
CA ASN A 34 7.48 16.06 25.20
C ASN A 34 6.01 16.13 24.75
N ARG A 35 5.69 17.02 23.80
CA ARG A 35 4.33 17.11 23.23
C ARG A 35 3.92 15.84 22.48
N LEU A 36 4.83 15.21 21.74
CA LEU A 36 4.55 13.95 21.05
C LEU A 36 4.34 12.79 22.04
N GLU A 37 5.08 12.80 23.15
CA GLU A 37 4.93 11.85 24.26
C GLU A 37 3.60 12.05 24.99
N GLU A 38 3.20 13.30 25.31
CA GLU A 38 1.89 13.66 25.87
C GLU A 38 0.72 13.24 24.94
N GLN A 39 0.94 13.27 23.62
CA GLN A 39 -0.01 12.79 22.63
C GLN A 39 0.03 11.26 22.42
N GLU A 40 0.88 10.56 23.17
CA GLU A 40 1.10 9.12 23.07
C GLU A 40 1.63 8.65 21.71
N LEU A 41 2.20 9.55 20.88
CA LEU A 41 2.75 9.21 19.57
C LEU A 41 4.16 8.63 19.65
N VAL A 42 4.90 8.90 20.71
CA VAL A 42 6.24 8.37 20.98
C VAL A 42 6.31 7.86 22.40
N ILE A 43 7.18 6.90 22.63
CA ILE A 43 7.48 6.33 23.96
C ILE A 43 8.96 6.47 24.27
N ALA A 44 9.26 6.77 25.54
CA ALA A 44 10.60 6.76 26.06
C ALA A 44 11.08 5.34 26.32
N GLY A 45 12.24 5.00 25.81
CA GLY A 45 12.92 3.74 26.13
C GLY A 45 13.76 3.81 27.41
N GLU A 46 14.48 2.76 27.69
CA GLU A 46 15.36 2.69 28.87
C GLU A 46 16.52 3.67 28.76
N LYS A 47 16.87 4.30 29.89
CA LYS A 47 18.01 5.23 29.95
C LYS A 47 19.31 4.50 29.64
N ARG A 48 20.00 4.92 28.60
CA ARG A 48 21.31 4.41 28.24
C ARG A 48 22.41 5.09 29.07
N ARG A 49 23.14 4.30 29.81
CA ARG A 49 24.37 4.73 30.48
C ARG A 49 25.54 4.39 29.55
N GLY A 50 26.06 5.35 28.83
CA GLY A 50 27.18 5.13 27.93
C GLY A 50 28.23 6.22 28.02
N GLY A 51 29.47 5.88 28.39
CA GLY A 51 30.64 6.74 28.29
C GLY A 51 30.67 7.93 29.25
N LYS A 52 31.56 8.90 28.96
CA LYS A 52 31.67 10.19 29.67
C LYS A 52 30.53 11.14 29.26
N GLY A 53 29.33 10.99 29.83
CA GLY A 53 28.20 11.88 29.53
C GLY A 53 26.99 11.63 30.42
N GLN A 54 25.99 12.53 30.40
CA GLN A 54 24.73 12.31 31.09
C GLN A 54 23.97 11.14 30.44
N PRO A 55 23.24 10.33 31.25
CA PRO A 55 22.35 9.29 30.70
C PRO A 55 21.36 9.89 29.70
N SER A 56 21.22 9.25 28.54
CA SER A 56 20.30 9.69 27.50
C SER A 56 19.12 8.74 27.41
N THR A 57 17.93 9.30 27.23
CA THR A 57 16.70 8.53 27.01
C THR A 57 16.44 8.48 25.51
N PRO A 58 16.40 7.29 24.87
CA PRO A 58 15.99 7.14 23.51
C PRO A 58 14.46 7.17 23.39
N TYR A 59 13.97 7.51 22.21
CA TYR A 59 12.54 7.58 21.86
C TYR A 59 12.28 6.75 20.63
N SER A 60 11.16 6.03 20.64
CA SER A 60 10.62 5.29 19.50
C SER A 60 9.17 5.68 19.24
N LEU A 61 8.62 5.31 18.08
CA LEU A 61 7.19 5.43 17.84
C LEU A 61 6.42 4.53 18.82
N ASN A 62 5.29 5.03 19.31
CA ASN A 62 4.37 4.20 20.08
C ASN A 62 3.49 3.40 19.10
N PRO A 63 3.56 2.06 19.07
CA PRO A 63 2.73 1.26 18.17
C PRO A 63 1.23 1.56 18.31
N ASP A 64 0.74 1.80 19.53
CA ASP A 64 -0.65 2.15 19.81
C ASP A 64 -0.96 3.65 19.70
N GLY A 65 0.01 4.47 19.32
CA GLY A 65 -0.16 5.93 19.21
C GLY A 65 -1.14 6.36 18.13
N ALA A 66 -1.21 5.60 17.03
CA ALA A 66 -2.18 5.76 15.97
C ALA A 66 -2.42 4.42 15.26
N LEU A 67 -3.65 4.15 14.91
CA LEU A 67 -4.04 2.97 14.13
C LEU A 67 -4.68 3.43 12.82
N SER A 68 -4.53 2.63 11.79
CA SER A 68 -5.21 2.86 10.51
C SER A 68 -5.70 1.55 9.91
N ILE A 69 -6.75 1.63 9.11
CA ILE A 69 -7.30 0.48 8.40
C ILE A 69 -6.93 0.62 6.93
N GLY A 70 -6.37 -0.44 6.35
CA GLY A 70 -6.11 -0.55 4.92
C GLY A 70 -7.14 -1.46 4.27
N ILE A 71 -7.71 -1.03 3.15
CA ILE A 71 -8.63 -1.83 2.33
C ILE A 71 -8.07 -1.88 0.92
N LYS A 72 -7.80 -3.08 0.40
CA LYS A 72 -7.43 -3.28 -1.00
C LYS A 72 -8.55 -4.00 -1.72
N ILE A 73 -9.19 -3.34 -2.66
CA ILE A 73 -10.16 -3.94 -3.57
C ILE A 73 -9.41 -4.31 -4.84
N GLY A 74 -9.03 -5.57 -4.95
CA GLY A 74 -8.35 -6.10 -6.13
C GLY A 74 -9.33 -6.76 -7.09
N ARG A 75 -8.79 -7.31 -8.17
CA ARG A 75 -9.55 -8.01 -9.19
C ARG A 75 -10.10 -9.36 -8.72
N SER A 76 -9.31 -10.11 -7.98
CA SER A 76 -9.63 -11.46 -7.50
C SER A 76 -9.60 -11.59 -5.98
N SER A 77 -9.31 -10.51 -5.26
CA SER A 77 -9.25 -10.51 -3.81
C SER A 77 -9.61 -9.17 -3.21
N LEU A 78 -10.23 -9.21 -2.03
CA LEU A 78 -10.39 -8.12 -1.11
C LEU A 78 -9.50 -8.38 0.10
N GLU A 79 -8.72 -7.41 0.50
CA GLU A 79 -7.95 -7.45 1.75
C GLU A 79 -8.35 -6.29 2.65
N VAL A 80 -8.59 -6.57 3.92
CA VAL A 80 -8.83 -5.57 4.96
C VAL A 80 -7.87 -5.84 6.09
N LEU A 81 -7.12 -4.82 6.51
CA LEU A 81 -6.09 -4.98 7.52
C LEU A 81 -6.06 -3.79 8.48
N LEU A 82 -5.65 -4.05 9.73
CA LEU A 82 -5.33 -3.05 10.73
C LEU A 82 -3.82 -2.89 10.82
N ILE A 83 -3.36 -1.66 10.71
CA ILE A 83 -1.93 -1.30 10.79
C ILE A 83 -1.74 -0.39 11.98
N ASP A 84 -0.67 -0.62 12.72
CA ASP A 84 -0.27 0.26 13.82
C ASP A 84 0.63 1.42 13.34
N PHE A 85 1.01 2.28 14.27
CA PHE A 85 1.77 3.49 13.95
C PHE A 85 3.19 3.21 13.47
N THR A 86 3.74 2.02 13.75
CA THR A 86 5.05 1.58 13.25
C THR A 86 4.98 1.01 11.83
N GLY A 87 3.78 0.62 11.39
CA GLY A 87 3.53 -0.02 10.09
C GLY A 87 3.32 -1.53 10.18
N GLU A 88 3.32 -2.09 11.41
CA GLU A 88 3.08 -3.51 11.62
C GLU A 88 1.60 -3.86 11.45
N VAL A 89 1.35 -4.98 10.78
CA VAL A 89 -0.01 -5.49 10.55
C VAL A 89 -0.50 -6.22 11.79
N ARG A 90 -1.50 -5.63 12.47
CA ARG A 90 -2.11 -6.18 13.70
C ARG A 90 -3.17 -7.25 13.41
N SER A 91 -3.91 -7.09 12.33
CA SER A 91 -4.86 -8.08 11.83
C SER A 91 -5.04 -7.96 10.32
N ARG A 92 -5.40 -9.08 9.68
CA ARG A 92 -5.66 -9.15 8.24
C ARG A 92 -6.81 -10.11 8.00
N VAL A 93 -7.74 -9.70 7.13
CA VAL A 93 -8.81 -10.55 6.60
C VAL A 93 -8.73 -10.49 5.08
N SER A 94 -8.81 -11.64 4.42
CA SER A 94 -8.75 -11.74 2.96
C SER A 94 -9.95 -12.54 2.45
N PHE A 95 -10.51 -12.09 1.34
CA PHE A 95 -11.57 -12.76 0.61
C PHE A 95 -11.13 -12.95 -0.84
N HIS A 96 -11.41 -14.09 -1.42
CA HIS A 96 -11.13 -14.40 -2.82
C HIS A 96 -12.43 -14.51 -3.60
N TYR A 97 -12.43 -14.01 -4.82
CA TYR A 97 -13.56 -14.06 -5.74
C TYR A 97 -13.07 -14.15 -7.18
N ILE A 98 -13.90 -14.68 -8.06
CA ILE A 98 -13.61 -14.73 -9.51
C ILE A 98 -13.78 -13.33 -10.11
N PHE A 99 -14.78 -12.60 -9.65
CA PHE A 99 -15.05 -11.21 -10.02
C PHE A 99 -15.57 -10.43 -8.80
N PRO A 100 -15.14 -9.17 -8.58
CA PRO A 100 -15.61 -8.37 -7.46
C PRO A 100 -17.07 -7.89 -7.70
N GLU A 101 -18.03 -8.53 -7.07
CA GLU A 101 -19.40 -8.04 -7.05
C GLU A 101 -19.56 -6.91 -6.02
N PRO A 102 -19.98 -5.69 -6.39
CA PRO A 102 -19.99 -4.54 -5.48
C PRO A 102 -20.71 -4.83 -4.17
N LYS A 103 -21.91 -5.43 -4.24
CA LYS A 103 -22.71 -5.74 -3.06
C LYS A 103 -21.98 -6.69 -2.09
N GLU A 104 -21.33 -7.72 -2.62
CA GLU A 104 -20.57 -8.68 -1.82
C GLU A 104 -19.32 -8.03 -1.23
N VAL A 105 -18.59 -7.26 -2.05
CA VAL A 105 -17.38 -6.52 -1.62
C VAL A 105 -17.70 -5.60 -0.45
N PHE A 106 -18.74 -4.77 -0.53
CA PHE A 106 -19.09 -3.86 0.57
C PHE A 106 -19.67 -4.59 1.79
N CYS A 107 -20.37 -5.71 1.62
CA CYS A 107 -20.79 -6.56 2.72
C CYS A 107 -19.58 -7.13 3.49
N ASN A 108 -18.58 -7.63 2.77
CA ASN A 108 -17.35 -8.16 3.35
C ASN A 108 -16.49 -7.06 4.01
N ILE A 109 -16.44 -5.86 3.42
CA ILE A 109 -15.77 -4.69 4.05
C ILE A 109 -16.47 -4.36 5.36
N LYS A 110 -17.79 -4.24 5.36
CA LYS A 110 -18.55 -3.93 6.58
C LYS A 110 -18.30 -4.96 7.68
N SER A 111 -18.43 -6.23 7.39
CA SER A 111 -18.15 -7.33 8.33
C SER A 111 -16.73 -7.27 8.89
N SER A 112 -15.75 -6.98 8.03
CA SER A 112 -14.34 -6.86 8.44
C SER A 112 -14.12 -5.64 9.34
N LEU A 113 -14.73 -4.50 9.02
CA LEU A 113 -14.67 -3.29 9.85
C LEU A 113 -15.29 -3.53 11.23
N ASP A 114 -16.47 -4.16 11.28
CA ASP A 114 -17.16 -4.49 12.53
C ASP A 114 -16.29 -5.41 13.39
N ASN A 115 -15.66 -6.44 12.81
CA ASN A 115 -14.77 -7.36 13.50
C ASN A 115 -13.50 -6.68 14.01
N ILE A 116 -12.81 -5.90 13.16
CA ILE A 116 -11.59 -5.19 13.54
C ILE A 116 -11.89 -4.20 14.66
N LEU A 117 -12.89 -3.34 14.49
CA LEU A 117 -13.24 -2.34 15.49
C LEU A 117 -13.79 -2.99 16.77
N GLY A 118 -14.50 -4.13 16.64
CA GLY A 118 -14.99 -4.92 17.76
C GLY A 118 -13.87 -5.53 18.61
N SER A 119 -12.75 -5.88 18.01
CA SER A 119 -11.58 -6.44 18.73
C SER A 119 -10.76 -5.41 19.49
N LEU A 120 -10.91 -4.12 19.18
CA LEU A 120 -10.16 -3.05 19.82
C LEU A 120 -10.79 -2.61 21.15
N THR A 121 -9.94 -2.25 22.10
CA THR A 121 -10.38 -1.57 23.33
C THR A 121 -11.00 -0.20 23.01
N ALA A 122 -11.76 0.35 23.95
CA ALA A 122 -12.35 1.70 23.78
C ALA A 122 -11.27 2.76 23.49
N HIS A 123 -10.12 2.70 24.18
CA HIS A 123 -9.00 3.60 23.95
C HIS A 123 -8.40 3.41 22.54
N GLN A 124 -8.11 2.19 22.12
CA GLN A 124 -7.56 1.92 20.79
C GLN A 124 -8.50 2.36 19.66
N ARG A 125 -9.82 2.26 19.83
CA ARG A 125 -10.78 2.78 18.84
C ARG A 125 -10.63 4.27 18.62
N THR A 126 -10.33 5.05 19.66
CA THR A 126 -10.08 6.50 19.52
C THR A 126 -8.78 6.81 18.78
N LYS A 127 -7.87 5.83 18.68
CA LYS A 127 -6.60 5.94 17.94
C LYS A 127 -6.70 5.54 16.48
N VAL A 128 -7.86 5.04 16.01
CA VAL A 128 -8.09 4.76 14.58
C VAL A 128 -8.32 6.07 13.84
N ILE A 129 -7.29 6.56 13.15
CA ILE A 129 -7.26 7.90 12.55
C ILE A 129 -7.79 7.96 11.11
N GLY A 130 -7.91 6.82 10.44
CA GLY A 130 -8.37 6.82 9.05
C GLY A 130 -8.41 5.45 8.39
N ILE A 131 -9.09 5.41 7.25
CA ILE A 131 -9.14 4.28 6.33
C ILE A 131 -8.47 4.68 5.03
N GLY A 132 -7.47 3.91 4.60
CA GLY A 132 -6.87 4.00 3.29
C GLY A 132 -7.41 2.91 2.37
N VAL A 133 -7.98 3.30 1.24
CA VAL A 133 -8.51 2.37 0.24
C VAL A 133 -7.63 2.38 -0.99
N ALA A 134 -7.18 1.22 -1.41
CA ALA A 134 -6.46 0.99 -2.64
C ALA A 134 -7.35 0.22 -3.61
N ALA A 135 -7.67 0.81 -4.75
CA ALA A 135 -8.48 0.17 -5.78
C ALA A 135 -7.99 0.60 -7.18
N PRO A 136 -8.24 -0.19 -8.22
CA PRO A 136 -8.01 0.24 -9.60
C PRO A 136 -8.82 1.50 -9.92
N TYR A 137 -8.34 2.31 -10.87
CA TYR A 137 -9.06 3.51 -11.32
C TYR A 137 -10.46 3.20 -11.85
N SER A 138 -10.63 2.03 -12.47
CA SER A 138 -11.86 1.62 -13.12
C SER A 138 -11.99 0.11 -12.95
N LEU A 139 -12.97 -0.32 -12.19
CA LEU A 139 -13.33 -1.72 -12.06
C LEU A 139 -14.28 -2.17 -13.21
N ASP A 140 -14.92 -1.22 -13.88
CA ASP A 140 -15.76 -1.41 -15.04
C ASP A 140 -14.96 -1.42 -16.37
N GLY A 141 -13.88 -0.65 -16.47
CA GLY A 141 -13.09 -0.48 -17.69
C GLY A 141 -12.35 -1.76 -18.16
N TRP A 142 -12.19 -2.75 -17.30
CA TRP A 142 -11.61 -4.06 -17.63
C TRP A 142 -12.60 -5.05 -18.24
N ALA A 143 -13.78 -4.56 -18.57
CA ALA A 143 -14.91 -5.33 -19.06
C ALA A 143 -14.63 -6.19 -20.29
N LYS A 144 -13.68 -5.79 -21.14
CA LYS A 144 -13.33 -6.52 -22.37
C LYS A 144 -12.30 -7.62 -22.15
N GLU A 145 -11.53 -7.52 -21.08
CA GLU A 145 -10.35 -8.35 -20.86
C GLU A 145 -10.55 -9.33 -19.71
N LEU A 146 -11.54 -9.12 -18.85
CA LEU A 146 -11.79 -9.95 -17.70
C LEU A 146 -13.16 -10.64 -17.75
N PRO A 147 -13.22 -11.95 -17.47
CA PRO A 147 -14.50 -12.64 -17.33
C PRO A 147 -15.26 -12.09 -16.12
N GLY A 148 -16.52 -11.75 -16.33
CA GLY A 148 -17.43 -11.27 -15.28
C GLY A 148 -18.80 -10.94 -15.84
N PRO A 149 -19.86 -10.95 -15.01
CA PRO A 149 -21.22 -10.59 -15.42
C PRO A 149 -21.30 -9.16 -15.90
N ALA A 150 -22.00 -8.88 -16.99
CA ALA A 150 -22.22 -7.52 -17.48
C ALA A 150 -22.86 -6.63 -16.42
N THR A 151 -23.80 -7.17 -15.65
CA THR A 151 -24.51 -6.49 -14.56
C THR A 151 -23.58 -6.00 -13.45
N ALA A 152 -22.57 -6.78 -13.07
CA ALA A 152 -21.60 -6.38 -12.06
C ALA A 152 -20.70 -5.23 -12.53
N ARG A 153 -20.36 -5.22 -13.83
CA ARG A 153 -19.61 -4.14 -14.44
C ARG A 153 -20.37 -2.83 -14.47
N GLU A 154 -21.64 -2.87 -14.89
CA GLU A 154 -22.55 -1.71 -14.84
C GLU A 154 -22.71 -1.19 -13.42
N SER A 155 -22.77 -2.10 -12.43
CA SER A 155 -22.83 -1.72 -11.02
C SER A 155 -21.58 -0.95 -10.57
N TRP A 156 -20.38 -1.37 -10.99
CA TRP A 156 -19.15 -0.62 -10.66
C TRP A 156 -19.08 0.74 -11.34
N ALA A 157 -19.57 0.88 -12.56
CA ALA A 157 -19.62 2.16 -13.26
C ALA A 157 -20.43 3.23 -12.50
N ASN A 158 -21.41 2.79 -11.72
CA ASN A 158 -22.28 3.64 -10.91
C ASN A 158 -21.90 3.68 -9.43
N THR A 159 -20.81 3.03 -9.02
CA THR A 159 -20.40 2.91 -7.63
C THR A 159 -19.29 3.90 -7.28
N ASN A 160 -19.55 4.76 -6.30
CA ASN A 160 -18.52 5.60 -5.70
C ASN A 160 -17.95 4.88 -4.45
N ILE A 161 -16.81 4.20 -4.61
CA ILE A 161 -16.17 3.41 -3.55
C ILE A 161 -15.98 4.24 -2.27
N ARG A 162 -15.57 5.50 -2.41
CA ARG A 162 -15.31 6.38 -1.27
C ARG A 162 -16.60 6.67 -0.50
N GLU A 163 -17.68 6.97 -1.19
CA GLU A 163 -19.00 7.26 -0.59
C GLU A 163 -19.56 6.00 0.09
N GLU A 164 -19.49 4.86 -0.57
CA GLU A 164 -19.95 3.58 -0.02
C GLU A 164 -19.23 3.24 1.29
N ILE A 165 -17.90 3.35 1.33
CA ILE A 165 -17.14 3.07 2.56
C ILE A 165 -17.40 4.14 3.62
N SER A 166 -17.52 5.40 3.24
CA SER A 166 -17.83 6.49 4.18
C SER A 166 -19.24 6.34 4.79
N ALA A 167 -20.15 5.68 4.09
CA ALA A 167 -21.48 5.36 4.63
C ALA A 167 -21.45 4.23 5.67
N LEU A 168 -20.42 3.37 5.66
CA LEU A 168 -20.28 2.27 6.62
C LEU A 168 -19.69 2.71 7.96
N THR A 169 -19.01 3.85 8.00
CA THR A 169 -18.26 4.30 9.18
C THR A 169 -18.04 5.81 9.16
N ASN A 170 -17.91 6.42 10.34
CA ASN A 170 -17.53 7.83 10.48
C ASN A 170 -16.01 8.07 10.43
N ILE A 171 -15.20 7.05 10.15
CA ILE A 171 -13.75 7.16 10.08
C ILE A 171 -13.37 7.85 8.77
N PRO A 172 -12.49 8.87 8.78
CA PRO A 172 -12.05 9.54 7.58
C PRO A 172 -11.47 8.56 6.54
N THR A 173 -12.00 8.58 5.32
CA THR A 173 -11.63 7.64 4.27
C THR A 173 -10.93 8.35 3.11
N THR A 174 -9.81 7.79 2.68
CA THR A 174 -9.06 8.21 1.49
C THR A 174 -8.99 7.08 0.47
N LEU A 175 -9.09 7.42 -0.81
CA LEU A 175 -8.99 6.48 -1.92
C LEU A 175 -7.77 6.81 -2.78
N ALA A 176 -7.01 5.81 -3.14
CA ALA A 176 -5.91 5.91 -4.10
C ALA A 176 -5.97 4.75 -5.10
N ASN A 177 -5.39 4.96 -6.28
CA ASN A 177 -5.13 3.83 -7.18
C ASN A 177 -4.19 2.82 -6.51
N ASP A 178 -4.39 1.53 -6.75
CA ASP A 178 -3.66 0.42 -6.11
C ASP A 178 -2.14 0.51 -6.35
N ALA A 179 -1.70 0.80 -7.57
CA ALA A 179 -0.27 0.97 -7.87
C ALA A 179 0.32 2.24 -7.21
N THR A 180 -0.46 3.32 -7.14
CA THR A 180 -0.07 4.53 -6.41
C THR A 180 0.02 4.26 -4.91
N ALA A 181 -0.93 3.51 -4.35
CA ALA A 181 -0.90 3.10 -2.95
C ALA A 181 0.33 2.23 -2.63
N ALA A 182 0.70 1.31 -3.53
CA ALA A 182 1.92 0.52 -3.41
C ALA A 182 3.18 1.39 -3.44
N CYS A 183 3.23 2.39 -4.33
CA CYS A 183 4.32 3.37 -4.37
C CYS A 183 4.43 4.21 -3.07
N ILE A 184 3.28 4.58 -2.46
CA ILE A 184 3.25 5.27 -1.16
C ILE A 184 3.80 4.35 -0.05
N ALA A 185 3.45 3.07 -0.08
CA ALA A 185 3.95 2.10 0.87
C ALA A 185 5.47 1.93 0.75
N GLU A 186 6.00 1.82 -0.48
CA GLU A 186 7.44 1.78 -0.75
C GLU A 186 8.16 3.03 -0.24
N LEU A 187 7.62 4.21 -0.53
CA LEU A 187 8.18 5.47 -0.05
C LEU A 187 8.22 5.55 1.49
N THR A 188 7.21 4.97 2.16
CA THR A 188 7.02 5.13 3.61
C THR A 188 7.75 4.07 4.42
N PHE A 189 7.75 2.81 3.98
CA PHE A 189 8.20 1.65 4.72
C PHE A 189 9.34 0.89 4.04
N GLY A 190 9.40 0.93 2.70
CA GLY A 190 10.49 0.39 1.90
C GLY A 190 11.62 1.40 1.73
N ASN A 191 12.07 1.60 0.50
CA ASN A 191 13.08 2.59 0.11
C ASN A 191 14.37 2.52 0.96
N PRO A 192 15.05 1.36 1.00
CA PRO A 192 16.21 1.13 1.87
C PRO A 192 17.36 2.09 1.58
N HIS A 193 17.45 2.62 0.36
CA HIS A 193 18.46 3.59 -0.06
C HIS A 193 18.07 5.05 0.24
N LYS A 194 16.88 5.29 0.79
CA LYS A 194 16.34 6.63 1.11
C LYS A 194 16.33 7.59 -0.09
N TRP A 195 16.08 7.05 -1.27
CA TRP A 195 15.96 7.87 -2.47
C TRP A 195 14.79 8.86 -2.33
N ARG A 196 15.08 10.09 -2.64
CA ARG A 196 14.09 11.17 -2.59
C ARG A 196 13.31 11.32 -3.90
N SER A 197 13.81 10.74 -4.98
CA SER A 197 13.15 10.77 -6.29
C SER A 197 13.37 9.44 -6.98
N PHE A 198 12.28 8.79 -7.38
CA PHE A 198 12.32 7.51 -8.08
C PHE A 198 11.01 7.25 -8.84
N LEU A 199 11.11 6.37 -9.83
CA LEU A 199 9.97 5.76 -10.48
C LEU A 199 9.69 4.41 -9.82
N TYR A 200 8.43 4.13 -9.55
CA TYR A 200 7.96 2.87 -9.02
C TYR A 200 7.14 2.16 -10.09
N PHE A 201 7.56 0.95 -10.48
CA PHE A 201 6.81 0.10 -11.39
C PHE A 201 6.10 -0.98 -10.59
N TYR A 202 4.78 -1.07 -10.75
CA TYR A 202 3.94 -2.09 -10.18
C TYR A 202 3.61 -3.12 -11.27
N VAL A 203 4.22 -4.31 -11.20
CA VAL A 203 3.98 -5.41 -12.11
C VAL A 203 2.90 -6.31 -11.49
N GLY A 204 1.68 -6.18 -11.97
CA GLY A 204 0.52 -6.92 -11.51
C GLY A 204 -0.26 -7.47 -12.70
N THR A 205 -1.55 -7.76 -12.51
CA THR A 205 -2.46 -8.12 -13.61
C THR A 205 -2.27 -7.12 -14.76
N PHE A 206 -2.19 -5.84 -14.45
CA PHE A 206 -1.77 -4.78 -15.36
C PHE A 206 -0.59 -4.02 -14.76
N ILE A 207 0.20 -3.39 -15.63
CA ILE A 207 1.30 -2.54 -15.21
C ILE A 207 0.74 -1.20 -14.73
N GLY A 208 1.17 -0.80 -13.56
CA GLY A 208 0.93 0.51 -12.97
C GLY A 208 2.21 1.07 -12.36
N GLY A 209 2.08 2.12 -11.56
CA GLY A 209 3.24 2.66 -10.86
C GLY A 209 2.98 3.95 -10.12
N GLY A 210 4.06 4.63 -9.79
CA GLY A 210 4.06 5.92 -9.14
C GLY A 210 5.35 6.69 -9.41
N LEU A 211 5.24 8.00 -9.31
CA LEU A 211 6.38 8.91 -9.40
C LEU A 211 6.59 9.59 -8.05
N VAL A 212 7.78 9.48 -7.51
CA VAL A 212 8.21 10.18 -6.30
C VAL A 212 9.20 11.26 -6.69
N LEU A 213 8.94 12.49 -6.29
CA LEU A 213 9.82 13.63 -6.46
C LEU A 213 10.05 14.33 -5.12
N ASN A 214 11.31 14.55 -4.75
CA ASN A 214 11.70 15.21 -3.50
C ASN A 214 11.09 14.59 -2.22
N GLY A 215 10.87 13.28 -2.20
CA GLY A 215 10.29 12.55 -1.06
C GLY A 215 8.77 12.70 -0.96
N GLN A 216 8.10 13.04 -2.05
CA GLN A 216 6.65 13.16 -2.13
C GLN A 216 6.12 12.49 -3.39
N ILE A 217 4.95 11.86 -3.28
CA ILE A 217 4.24 11.36 -4.46
C ILE A 217 3.87 12.55 -5.35
N TYR A 218 4.26 12.44 -6.60
CA TYR A 218 3.85 13.39 -7.63
C TYR A 218 2.65 12.84 -8.39
N ALA A 219 1.49 13.41 -8.13
CA ALA A 219 0.24 12.97 -8.76
C ALA A 219 0.08 13.45 -10.21
N GLY A 220 0.76 14.54 -10.60
CA GLY A 220 0.55 15.20 -11.87
C GLY A 220 -0.71 16.07 -11.87
N HIS A 221 -0.93 16.79 -12.96
CA HIS A 221 -2.09 17.69 -13.12
C HIS A 221 -3.42 16.93 -13.07
N ASN A 222 -3.48 15.78 -13.74
CA ASN A 222 -4.69 14.93 -13.82
C ASN A 222 -4.67 13.76 -12.86
N THR A 223 -3.86 13.81 -11.79
CA THR A 223 -3.70 12.73 -10.78
C THR A 223 -3.28 11.38 -11.38
N ASN A 224 -2.68 11.35 -12.57
CA ASN A 224 -2.33 10.15 -13.31
C ASN A 224 -0.84 10.06 -13.70
N ALA A 225 0.05 10.70 -12.96
CA ALA A 225 1.50 10.64 -13.21
C ALA A 225 2.09 9.23 -13.05
N GLY A 226 1.37 8.33 -12.35
CA GLY A 226 1.73 6.93 -12.16
C GLY A 226 1.24 5.98 -13.25
N ALA A 227 0.69 6.47 -14.36
CA ALA A 227 0.17 5.63 -15.46
C ALA A 227 1.28 4.98 -16.30
N MET A 228 2.19 4.26 -15.64
CA MET A 228 3.35 3.62 -16.27
C MET A 228 2.96 2.63 -17.37
N GLY A 229 1.82 1.95 -17.21
CA GLY A 229 1.31 1.03 -18.22
C GLY A 229 1.04 1.67 -19.59
N SER A 230 0.78 2.97 -19.62
CA SER A 230 0.50 3.73 -20.85
C SER A 230 1.75 4.23 -21.58
N ILE A 231 2.94 3.93 -21.08
CA ILE A 231 4.21 4.31 -21.74
C ILE A 231 4.28 3.63 -23.10
N PRO A 232 4.43 4.39 -24.21
CA PRO A 232 4.51 3.81 -25.54
C PRO A 232 5.86 3.12 -25.75
N LEU A 233 5.84 1.85 -26.17
CA LEU A 233 7.02 1.11 -26.58
C LEU A 233 7.26 1.22 -28.09
N THR A 234 6.16 1.27 -28.86
CA THR A 234 6.15 1.50 -30.29
C THR A 234 4.93 2.34 -30.68
N ALA A 235 4.76 2.64 -31.95
CA ALA A 235 3.58 3.37 -32.44
C ALA A 235 2.24 2.66 -32.12
N SER A 236 2.24 1.34 -31.93
CA SER A 236 1.03 0.52 -31.70
C SER A 236 1.04 -0.27 -30.39
N LYS A 237 2.09 -0.16 -29.57
CA LYS A 237 2.25 -0.94 -28.34
C LYS A 237 2.57 -0.05 -27.14
N GLN A 238 1.98 -0.38 -26.04
CA GLN A 238 2.23 0.24 -24.74
C GLN A 238 2.85 -0.78 -23.77
N LEU A 239 3.47 -0.34 -22.69
CA LEU A 239 4.10 -1.19 -21.70
C LEU A 239 3.11 -2.20 -21.10
N ILE A 240 1.87 -1.79 -20.86
CA ILE A 240 0.80 -2.66 -20.35
C ILE A 240 0.53 -3.87 -21.24
N THR A 241 0.72 -3.75 -22.55
CA THR A 241 0.47 -4.85 -23.51
C THR A 241 1.59 -5.87 -23.56
N ASP A 242 2.77 -5.54 -23.08
CA ASP A 242 3.93 -6.43 -23.19
C ASP A 242 4.41 -6.99 -21.85
N ALA A 243 4.23 -6.26 -20.75
CA ALA A 243 4.83 -6.60 -19.45
C ALA A 243 3.79 -6.93 -18.36
N SER A 244 2.48 -6.98 -18.66
CA SER A 244 1.46 -7.33 -17.65
C SER A 244 1.36 -8.84 -17.42
N LEU A 245 1.04 -9.25 -16.19
CA LEU A 245 0.77 -10.65 -15.86
C LEU A 245 -0.45 -11.22 -16.62
N TYR A 246 -1.39 -10.35 -17.00
CA TYR A 246 -2.53 -10.72 -17.84
C TYR A 246 -2.11 -11.39 -19.16
N HIS A 247 -1.07 -10.87 -19.82
CA HIS A 247 -0.53 -11.49 -21.04
C HIS A 247 0.17 -12.81 -20.78
N LEU A 248 0.84 -12.95 -19.65
CA LEU A 248 1.43 -14.22 -19.24
C LEU A 248 0.32 -15.27 -19.06
N ASP A 249 -0.74 -14.94 -18.33
CA ASP A 249 -1.88 -15.84 -18.10
C ASP A 249 -2.56 -16.28 -19.40
N GLN A 250 -2.73 -15.33 -20.33
CA GLN A 250 -3.30 -15.66 -21.65
C GLN A 250 -2.43 -16.63 -22.44
N GLN A 251 -1.11 -16.46 -22.45
CA GLN A 251 -0.20 -17.36 -23.13
C GLN A 251 -0.19 -18.75 -22.51
N LEU A 252 -0.25 -18.86 -21.18
CA LEU A 252 -0.33 -20.12 -20.47
C LEU A 252 -1.66 -20.83 -20.74
N SER A 253 -2.77 -20.10 -20.74
CA SER A 253 -4.11 -20.64 -21.01
C SER A 253 -4.26 -21.17 -22.45
N GLN A 254 -3.68 -20.48 -23.43
CA GLN A 254 -3.69 -20.93 -24.84
C GLN A 254 -2.98 -22.27 -25.06
N LEU A 255 -2.09 -22.65 -24.16
CA LEU A 255 -1.34 -23.90 -24.23
C LEU A 255 -1.95 -25.04 -23.38
N GLU A 256 -3.17 -24.83 -22.84
CA GLU A 256 -3.81 -25.75 -21.90
C GLU A 256 -2.92 -26.08 -20.68
N LEU A 257 -1.95 -25.22 -20.40
CA LEU A 257 -1.11 -25.32 -19.22
C LEU A 257 -1.85 -24.77 -18.01
N ALA A 258 -1.72 -25.47 -16.88
CA ALA A 258 -2.43 -25.21 -15.64
C ALA A 258 -2.77 -23.74 -15.36
N THR A 259 -3.97 -23.50 -14.92
CA THR A 259 -4.69 -22.23 -14.86
C THR A 259 -4.10 -21.18 -13.96
N SER A 260 -3.08 -21.47 -13.18
CA SER A 260 -2.27 -20.47 -12.51
C SER A 260 -0.84 -20.95 -12.31
N PHE A 261 0.10 -20.07 -12.64
CA PHE A 261 1.51 -20.24 -12.34
C PHE A 261 1.79 -20.27 -10.82
N PHE A 262 0.82 -19.87 -10.02
CA PHE A 262 0.88 -19.76 -8.56
C PHE A 262 0.04 -20.80 -7.82
N GLU A 263 -0.63 -21.72 -8.50
CA GLU A 263 -1.18 -22.90 -7.84
C GLU A 263 -0.02 -23.82 -7.47
N GLU A 264 0.02 -24.24 -6.20
CA GLU A 264 1.01 -25.13 -5.58
C GLU A 264 1.18 -26.44 -6.39
N THR A 265 1.94 -26.41 -7.45
CA THR A 265 2.46 -27.59 -8.08
C THR A 265 3.95 -27.66 -7.79
N ASN A 266 4.37 -28.70 -7.06
CA ASN A 266 5.78 -28.96 -6.77
C ASN A 266 6.64 -29.20 -8.03
N GLU A 267 6.06 -29.19 -9.23
CA GLU A 267 6.74 -29.35 -10.50
C GLU A 267 6.23 -28.34 -11.53
N ILE A 268 7.04 -27.34 -11.85
CA ILE A 268 6.76 -26.40 -12.92
C ILE A 268 6.92 -27.09 -14.26
N CYS A 269 5.83 -27.15 -15.06
CA CYS A 269 5.88 -27.64 -16.41
C CYS A 269 6.97 -26.91 -17.23
N PRO A 270 7.91 -27.61 -17.91
CA PRO A 270 8.99 -26.96 -18.66
C PRO A 270 8.51 -25.95 -19.72
N LYS A 271 7.32 -26.18 -20.33
CA LYS A 271 6.71 -25.23 -21.28
C LYS A 271 6.23 -23.96 -20.58
N ALA A 272 5.61 -24.08 -19.41
CA ALA A 272 5.19 -22.94 -18.61
C ALA A 272 6.38 -22.10 -18.15
N TRP A 273 7.46 -22.75 -17.72
CA TRP A 273 8.72 -22.10 -17.37
C TRP A 273 9.32 -21.31 -18.53
N LEU A 274 9.33 -21.88 -19.72
CA LEU A 274 9.84 -21.22 -20.93
C LEU A 274 9.01 -19.97 -21.28
N ILE A 275 7.70 -20.03 -21.12
CA ILE A 275 6.81 -18.89 -21.35
C ILE A 275 7.08 -17.81 -20.33
N TYR A 276 7.18 -18.20 -19.05
CA TYR A 276 7.50 -17.25 -17.96
C TYR A 276 8.84 -16.54 -18.18
N THR A 277 9.90 -17.28 -18.52
CA THR A 277 11.21 -16.67 -18.75
C THR A 277 11.20 -15.72 -19.94
N ARG A 278 10.56 -16.09 -21.05
CA ARG A 278 10.39 -15.20 -22.20
C ARG A 278 9.59 -13.94 -21.88
N TRP A 279 8.53 -14.09 -21.08
CA TRP A 279 7.75 -12.95 -20.61
C TRP A 279 8.58 -12.07 -19.67
N ALA A 280 9.31 -12.65 -18.73
CA ALA A 280 10.15 -11.91 -17.78
C ALA A 280 11.25 -11.14 -18.49
N ASP A 281 11.95 -11.78 -19.47
CA ASP A 281 12.94 -11.11 -20.29
C ASP A 281 12.36 -9.95 -21.08
N LYS A 282 11.18 -10.13 -21.68
CA LYS A 282 10.50 -9.09 -22.44
C LYS A 282 10.03 -7.96 -21.53
N ALA A 283 9.48 -8.27 -20.36
CA ALA A 283 9.09 -7.28 -19.38
C ALA A 283 10.29 -6.46 -18.89
N ALA A 284 11.41 -7.12 -18.56
CA ALA A 284 12.64 -6.47 -18.13
C ALA A 284 13.25 -5.56 -19.20
N LEU A 285 13.17 -5.92 -20.49
CA LEU A 285 13.63 -5.09 -21.60
C LEU A 285 12.69 -3.93 -21.92
N SER A 286 11.43 -4.01 -21.47
CA SER A 286 10.39 -2.99 -21.71
C SER A 286 10.29 -1.94 -20.60
N ILE A 287 10.73 -2.28 -19.39
CA ILE A 287 10.80 -1.40 -18.21
C ILE A 287 12.15 -0.71 -18.14
#